data_d349ffaf85f485418e1391c598761ee4
#
_entry.id   d349ffaf85f485418e1391c598761ee4
#
_cell.length_a   1.000
_cell.length_b   1.000
_cell.length_c   1.000
_cell.angle_alpha   90.00
_cell.angle_beta   90.00
_cell.angle_gamma   90.00
#
_symmetry.space_group_name_H-M   'P 1'
#
loop_
_entity.id
_entity.type
_entity.pdbx_description
1 polymer ?
#
loop_
_entity_poly.entity_id
_entity_poly.type
_entity_poly.pdbx_seq_one_letter_code
_entity_poly.pdbx_strand_id
1 'polypeptide(L)'
;MAIGRLEIRVAIVRRGMYHEKIGIMEDEVGQKLVFQGSANESVHALIPGFNFESIHVYPNWKEEVYELYGKPCEDRFDRLWNGRLKNTVTLELPSDTYDRIRSIYQQVSPPPDIEQVLVDQFEMTGDLSSGPFIPSVLNGQNFVMKDHQTEALKEWQAGGWRGILALATGAGKTITAIYGVVRIFEARRNAGTKTFLVVSVPYQILADQWCSVLNIFGIDPVRCYKARASWKTQLNREISNFGLLEDKNFAAAVVVNATLVRKDFQEAISRINPKHLIFIGDECHHHASEKIVKKLPECDYRLGLSATPWSALEDQKRTALESYYGGIRATYSIDQAIDEGVLSPYKYLIHCVSLSEEECEAYEHLSDQISRLFAIKEQGGSIDENQLMMLLMARARVLGSAEQKFIKLDSILQTSEVEPHTLFYCGDGSVESDVVEDRTRDVSRVAQLLHKYGWKTSRFTAEESYRQRDAIMENFRGASIDGLVAIRVLDEGFDVPSCRQAFLLASSRNERQFIQRRGRVLRVAPGKDIATIHDFLVVPSSMNIGVACFLDLVRKEMLRACEFARVAINAQEVNRDLEDMANEYKVDIKKIRQEIESQNYEHYENESI
;
A
#
# COMPACT_ATOMS: atom_id res chain seq x y z
N MET A 1 -4.56 -16.05 27.02
CA MET A 1 -3.32 -16.63 27.55
C MET A 1 -2.75 -15.78 28.69
N ALA A 2 -2.25 -14.57 28.48
CA ALA A 2 -1.61 -13.78 29.55
C ALA A 2 -2.51 -13.48 30.76
N ILE A 3 -3.82 -13.36 30.57
CA ILE A 3 -4.83 -13.12 31.62
C ILE A 3 -5.64 -14.36 32.00
N GLY A 4 -5.22 -15.57 31.55
CA GLY A 4 -5.88 -16.82 31.84
C GLY A 4 -7.19 -17.12 31.11
N ARG A 5 -7.62 -16.24 30.18
CA ARG A 5 -8.86 -16.43 29.41
C ARG A 5 -8.72 -17.37 28.19
N LEU A 6 -7.51 -17.75 27.80
CA LEU A 6 -7.24 -18.62 26.65
C LEU A 6 -6.19 -19.66 27.02
N GLU A 7 -6.50 -20.94 26.82
CA GLU A 7 -5.56 -22.05 26.86
C GLU A 7 -5.42 -22.66 25.47
N ILE A 8 -4.18 -22.95 25.07
CA ILE A 8 -3.86 -23.56 23.78
C ILE A 8 -3.08 -24.84 24.02
N ARG A 9 -3.47 -25.91 23.33
CA ARG A 9 -2.74 -27.16 23.27
C ARG A 9 -2.46 -27.57 21.84
N VAL A 10 -1.35 -28.22 21.60
CA VAL A 10 -0.93 -28.67 20.27
C VAL A 10 -1.21 -30.17 20.14
N ALA A 11 -2.03 -30.54 19.17
CA ALA A 11 -2.33 -31.94 18.88
C ALA A 11 -1.48 -32.44 17.70
N ILE A 12 -0.69 -33.48 17.92
CA ILE A 12 0.17 -34.12 16.91
C ILE A 12 -0.34 -35.53 16.63
N VAL A 13 -0.52 -35.87 15.35
CA VAL A 13 -0.91 -37.22 14.90
C VAL A 13 0.34 -37.96 14.44
N ARG A 14 0.46 -39.24 14.79
CA ARG A 14 1.63 -40.05 14.41
C ARG A 14 1.81 -40.25 12.92
N ARG A 15 0.73 -40.25 12.16
CA ARG A 15 0.74 -40.33 10.68
C ARG A 15 -0.37 -39.49 10.12
N GLY A 16 -0.07 -38.59 9.17
CA GLY A 16 -1.03 -37.69 8.54
C GLY A 16 -1.17 -36.34 9.27
N MET A 17 -2.26 -35.63 9.03
CA MET A 17 -2.58 -34.33 9.61
C MET A 17 -3.91 -34.41 10.34
N TYR A 18 -3.98 -33.82 11.54
CA TYR A 18 -5.26 -33.60 12.21
C TYR A 18 -5.97 -32.41 11.54
N HIS A 19 -7.12 -32.66 10.94
CA HIS A 19 -7.81 -31.66 10.11
C HIS A 19 -9.30 -31.56 10.45
N GLU A 20 -9.65 -31.74 11.69
CA GLU A 20 -11.03 -31.61 12.17
C GLU A 20 -11.28 -30.19 12.70
N LYS A 21 -12.44 -29.62 12.41
CA LYS A 21 -12.87 -28.32 12.89
C LYS A 21 -14.14 -28.52 13.69
N ILE A 22 -13.99 -28.47 15.01
CA ILE A 22 -15.10 -28.59 15.98
C ILE A 22 -15.02 -27.39 16.90
N GLY A 23 -16.14 -26.72 17.11
CA GLY A 23 -16.29 -25.70 18.13
C GLY A 23 -17.39 -26.08 19.12
N ILE A 24 -17.19 -25.74 20.37
CA ILE A 24 -18.14 -25.95 21.45
C ILE A 24 -18.28 -24.60 22.16
N MET A 25 -19.49 -24.08 22.20
CA MET A 25 -19.85 -22.91 22.98
C MET A 25 -20.75 -23.36 24.13
N GLU A 26 -20.50 -22.88 25.34
CA GLU A 26 -21.30 -23.16 26.54
C GLU A 26 -21.60 -21.85 27.26
N ASP A 27 -22.86 -21.63 27.60
CA ASP A 27 -23.28 -20.47 28.37
C ASP A 27 -23.25 -20.73 29.89
N GLU A 28 -23.54 -19.69 30.67
CA GLU A 28 -23.54 -19.75 32.14
C GLU A 28 -24.59 -20.68 32.72
N VAL A 29 -25.63 -21.04 31.96
CA VAL A 29 -26.71 -21.97 32.40
C VAL A 29 -26.48 -23.39 31.87
N GLY A 30 -25.33 -23.67 31.23
CA GLY A 30 -24.95 -24.99 30.75
C GLY A 30 -25.59 -25.40 29.42
N GLN A 31 -26.16 -24.44 28.67
CA GLN A 31 -26.58 -24.69 27.29
C GLN A 31 -25.37 -24.77 26.40
N LYS A 32 -25.31 -25.79 25.56
CA LYS A 32 -24.20 -26.06 24.66
C LYS A 32 -24.62 -26.05 23.21
N LEU A 33 -23.78 -25.42 22.40
CA LEU A 33 -23.90 -25.45 20.97
C LEU A 33 -22.60 -26.01 20.38
N VAL A 34 -22.69 -27.22 19.85
CA VAL A 34 -21.57 -27.87 19.15
C VAL A 34 -21.72 -27.64 17.68
N PHE A 35 -20.64 -27.25 17.05
CA PHE A 35 -20.61 -27.12 15.58
C PHE A 35 -19.38 -27.81 14.97
N GLN A 36 -19.56 -28.35 13.77
CA GLN A 36 -18.54 -29.02 12.98
C GLN A 36 -18.68 -28.60 11.50
N GLY A 37 -17.56 -28.39 10.82
CA GLY A 37 -17.63 -28.00 9.42
C GLY A 37 -16.30 -27.95 8.69
N SER A 38 -16.31 -27.34 7.54
CA SER A 38 -15.12 -27.10 6.72
C SER A 38 -14.38 -25.81 7.11
N ALA A 39 -15.05 -24.91 7.85
CA ALA A 39 -14.53 -23.60 8.20
C ALA A 39 -13.29 -23.68 9.11
N ASN A 40 -12.21 -23.03 8.71
CA ASN A 40 -11.08 -22.74 9.60
C ASN A 40 -11.38 -21.49 10.43
N GLU A 41 -10.75 -21.35 11.61
CA GLU A 41 -10.77 -20.10 12.38
C GLU A 41 -9.94 -19.02 11.68
N SER A 42 -10.39 -18.59 10.54
CA SER A 42 -9.77 -17.51 9.75
C SER A 42 -10.84 -16.50 9.33
N VAL A 43 -10.44 -15.26 9.16
CA VAL A 43 -11.32 -14.17 8.70
C VAL A 43 -12.09 -14.57 7.44
N HIS A 44 -11.45 -15.27 6.50
CA HIS A 44 -12.07 -15.69 5.23
C HIS A 44 -13.11 -16.82 5.39
N ALA A 45 -13.02 -17.62 6.46
CA ALA A 45 -13.98 -18.69 6.72
C ALA A 45 -15.17 -18.21 7.56
N LEU A 46 -14.97 -17.20 8.41
CA LEU A 46 -15.99 -16.74 9.37
C LEU A 46 -16.81 -15.54 8.84
N ILE A 47 -16.29 -14.79 7.85
CA ILE A 47 -17.03 -13.69 7.27
C ILE A 47 -17.87 -14.16 6.07
N PRO A 48 -19.19 -13.89 6.06
CA PRO A 48 -20.06 -14.24 4.94
C PRO A 48 -19.56 -13.66 3.60
N GLY A 49 -19.55 -14.48 2.57
CA GLY A 49 -19.21 -14.05 1.21
C GLY A 49 -17.75 -14.26 0.79
N PHE A 50 -16.86 -14.70 1.70
CA PHE A 50 -15.46 -15.01 1.34
C PHE A 50 -15.28 -16.45 0.89
N ASN A 51 -15.66 -17.42 1.71
CA ASN A 51 -15.58 -18.84 1.38
C ASN A 51 -16.96 -19.50 1.38
N PHE A 52 -17.13 -20.56 0.58
CA PHE A 52 -18.25 -21.46 0.73
C PHE A 52 -17.91 -22.48 1.82
N GLU A 53 -18.42 -22.23 3.03
CA GLU A 53 -18.22 -23.11 4.17
C GLU A 53 -19.51 -23.83 4.54
N SER A 54 -19.40 -25.10 4.93
CA SER A 54 -20.50 -25.88 5.44
C SER A 54 -20.31 -26.07 6.95
N ILE A 55 -21.26 -25.59 7.72
CA ILE A 55 -21.26 -25.72 9.19
C ILE A 55 -22.53 -26.45 9.63
N HIS A 56 -22.36 -27.53 10.32
CA HIS A 56 -23.43 -28.26 11.00
C HIS A 56 -23.47 -27.86 12.47
N VAL A 57 -24.64 -27.54 12.98
CA VAL A 57 -24.84 -27.03 14.34
C VAL A 57 -25.75 -27.96 15.13
N TYR A 58 -25.33 -28.32 16.32
CA TYR A 58 -26.00 -29.30 17.19
C TYR A 58 -26.21 -28.70 18.58
N PRO A 59 -27.35 -28.03 18.83
CA PRO A 59 -27.66 -27.47 20.15
C PRO A 59 -28.17 -28.57 21.12
N ASN A 60 -27.72 -28.53 22.40
CA ASN A 60 -28.11 -29.53 23.39
C ASN A 60 -29.59 -29.46 23.82
N TRP A 61 -30.26 -28.32 23.58
CA TRP A 61 -31.73 -28.19 23.78
C TRP A 61 -32.56 -28.85 22.66
N LYS A 62 -31.90 -29.44 21.64
CA LYS A 62 -32.49 -30.39 20.68
C LYS A 62 -31.89 -31.78 20.94
N GLU A 63 -32.37 -32.43 21.99
CA GLU A 63 -31.80 -33.64 22.60
C GLU A 63 -31.49 -34.76 21.59
N GLU A 64 -32.42 -35.09 20.68
CA GLU A 64 -32.23 -36.15 19.69
C GLU A 64 -31.07 -35.87 18.74
N VAL A 65 -30.95 -34.63 18.26
CA VAL A 65 -29.91 -34.22 17.32
C VAL A 65 -28.56 -34.10 18.04
N TYR A 66 -28.58 -33.61 19.26
CA TYR A 66 -27.37 -33.46 20.06
C TYR A 66 -26.78 -34.82 20.47
N GLU A 67 -27.57 -35.75 20.95
CA GLU A 67 -27.10 -37.08 21.34
C GLU A 67 -26.51 -37.85 20.14
N LEU A 68 -27.10 -37.71 18.96
CA LEU A 68 -26.63 -38.40 17.76
C LEU A 68 -25.35 -37.79 17.15
N TYR A 69 -25.19 -36.47 17.18
CA TYR A 69 -24.15 -35.78 16.43
C TYR A 69 -23.30 -34.83 17.28
N GLY A 70 -23.89 -34.04 18.18
CA GLY A 70 -23.19 -33.08 19.03
C GLY A 70 -22.36 -33.76 20.12
N LYS A 71 -22.96 -34.67 20.87
CA LYS A 71 -22.32 -35.40 21.96
C LYS A 71 -21.09 -36.20 21.54
N PRO A 72 -21.08 -36.94 20.42
CA PRO A 72 -19.89 -37.60 19.92
C PRO A 72 -18.75 -36.62 19.57
N CYS A 73 -19.05 -35.41 19.07
CA CYS A 73 -18.07 -34.36 18.80
C CYS A 73 -17.49 -33.80 20.11
N GLU A 74 -18.32 -33.51 21.09
CA GLU A 74 -17.91 -33.08 22.43
C GLU A 74 -17.00 -34.12 23.10
N ASP A 75 -17.44 -35.39 23.18
CA ASP A 75 -16.65 -36.47 23.75
C ASP A 75 -15.32 -36.70 23.05
N ARG A 76 -15.26 -36.43 21.75
CA ARG A 76 -14.03 -36.52 20.97
C ARG A 76 -13.09 -35.37 21.27
N PHE A 77 -13.60 -34.13 21.36
CA PHE A 77 -12.86 -32.98 21.79
C PHE A 77 -12.26 -33.17 23.18
N ASP A 78 -13.06 -33.62 24.15
CA ASP A 78 -12.61 -33.87 25.52
C ASP A 78 -11.51 -34.93 25.59
N ARG A 79 -11.62 -36.00 24.79
CA ARG A 79 -10.56 -37.00 24.68
C ARG A 79 -9.27 -36.46 24.05
N LEU A 80 -9.41 -35.61 23.03
CA LEU A 80 -8.27 -34.96 22.40
C LEU A 80 -7.60 -34.00 23.38
N TRP A 81 -8.38 -33.13 24.00
CA TRP A 81 -7.88 -32.09 24.93
C TRP A 81 -7.14 -32.73 26.12
N ASN A 82 -7.64 -33.81 26.64
CA ASN A 82 -7.05 -34.53 27.76
C ASN A 82 -6.00 -35.58 27.35
N GLY A 83 -5.55 -35.59 26.09
CA GLY A 83 -4.53 -36.51 25.60
C GLY A 83 -4.94 -37.98 25.57
N ARG A 84 -6.25 -38.29 25.58
CA ARG A 84 -6.81 -39.65 25.63
C ARG A 84 -7.26 -40.18 24.25
N LEU A 85 -7.06 -39.41 23.18
CA LEU A 85 -7.42 -39.85 21.84
C LEU A 85 -6.31 -40.74 21.28
N LYS A 86 -6.69 -41.94 20.77
CA LYS A 86 -5.72 -42.90 20.20
C LYS A 86 -4.98 -42.28 18.99
N ASN A 87 -3.69 -42.60 18.87
CA ASN A 87 -2.79 -42.12 17.79
C ASN A 87 -2.51 -40.62 17.75
N THR A 88 -2.90 -39.90 18.79
CA THR A 88 -2.61 -38.47 18.94
C THR A 88 -1.79 -38.24 20.21
N VAL A 89 -1.00 -37.19 20.21
CA VAL A 89 -0.29 -36.67 21.37
C VAL A 89 -0.72 -35.23 21.53
N THR A 90 -1.28 -34.86 22.66
CA THR A 90 -1.64 -33.49 22.99
C THR A 90 -0.59 -32.93 23.93
N LEU A 91 0.02 -31.82 23.55
CA LEU A 91 1.07 -31.13 24.29
C LEU A 91 0.57 -29.77 24.75
N GLU A 92 0.93 -29.40 25.95
CA GLU A 92 0.82 -28.01 26.42
C GLU A 92 1.90 -27.16 25.76
N LEU A 93 1.63 -25.87 25.62
CA LEU A 93 2.67 -24.97 25.14
C LEU A 93 3.84 -24.91 26.13
N PRO A 94 5.11 -24.90 25.64
CA PRO A 94 6.26 -24.73 26.50
C PRO A 94 6.18 -23.46 27.35
N SER A 95 6.69 -23.52 28.58
CA SER A 95 6.72 -22.38 29.53
C SER A 95 7.35 -21.14 28.91
N ASP A 96 8.44 -21.30 28.17
CA ASP A 96 9.14 -20.22 27.47
C ASP A 96 8.25 -19.49 26.47
N THR A 97 7.34 -20.20 25.81
CA THR A 97 6.33 -19.61 24.90
C THR A 97 5.30 -18.79 25.67
N TYR A 98 4.85 -19.29 26.80
CA TYR A 98 3.97 -18.55 27.72
C TYR A 98 4.63 -17.28 28.26
N ASP A 99 5.87 -17.37 28.70
CA ASP A 99 6.61 -16.24 29.23
C ASP A 99 6.87 -15.17 28.17
N ARG A 100 7.14 -15.58 26.93
CA ARG A 100 7.27 -14.67 25.79
C ARG A 100 5.96 -13.96 25.46
N ILE A 101 4.84 -14.66 25.43
CA ILE A 101 3.51 -14.05 25.21
C ILE A 101 3.19 -13.08 26.36
N ARG A 102 3.51 -13.44 27.60
CA ARG A 102 3.30 -12.59 28.78
C ARG A 102 4.16 -11.33 28.74
N SER A 103 5.40 -11.42 28.30
CA SER A 103 6.29 -10.27 28.15
C SER A 103 5.80 -9.30 27.08
N ILE A 104 5.29 -9.81 25.96
CA ILE A 104 4.68 -8.99 24.90
C ILE A 104 3.43 -8.28 25.43
N TYR A 105 2.58 -8.97 26.18
CA TYR A 105 1.38 -8.39 26.79
C TYR A 105 1.69 -7.27 27.78
N GLN A 106 2.77 -7.39 28.55
CA GLN A 106 3.19 -6.34 29.50
C GLN A 106 3.70 -5.05 28.81
N GLN A 107 4.10 -5.14 27.54
CA GLN A 107 4.57 -4.01 26.73
C GLN A 107 3.44 -3.33 25.94
N VAL A 108 2.26 -3.96 25.87
CA VAL A 108 1.09 -3.43 25.16
C VAL A 108 0.08 -2.96 26.18
N SER A 109 -0.51 -1.79 26.00
CA SER A 109 -1.66 -1.34 26.80
C SER A 109 -2.73 -2.44 26.80
N PRO A 110 -3.39 -2.72 27.93
CA PRO A 110 -4.42 -3.74 27.97
C PRO A 110 -5.44 -3.47 26.85
N PRO A 111 -5.82 -4.48 26.09
CA PRO A 111 -6.85 -4.30 25.07
C PRO A 111 -8.10 -3.71 25.74
N PRO A 112 -8.82 -2.80 25.10
CA PRO A 112 -10.12 -2.36 25.57
C PRO A 112 -10.98 -3.60 25.85
N ASP A 113 -11.92 -3.51 26.75
CA ASP A 113 -12.81 -4.62 27.06
C ASP A 113 -13.53 -5.02 25.77
N ILE A 114 -13.01 -6.09 25.13
CA ILE A 114 -13.46 -6.54 23.80
C ILE A 114 -14.94 -6.96 23.88
N GLU A 115 -15.38 -7.47 25.02
CA GLU A 115 -16.79 -7.81 25.22
C GLU A 115 -17.66 -6.56 25.19
N GLN A 116 -17.26 -5.48 25.88
CA GLN A 116 -18.00 -4.23 25.84
C GLN A 116 -17.95 -3.59 24.45
N VAL A 117 -16.79 -3.62 23.79
CA VAL A 117 -16.65 -3.11 22.40
C VAL A 117 -17.51 -3.93 21.42
N LEU A 118 -17.57 -5.25 21.57
CA LEU A 118 -18.42 -6.11 20.74
C LEU A 118 -19.91 -5.93 21.08
N VAL A 119 -20.27 -5.78 22.36
CA VAL A 119 -21.65 -5.47 22.77
C VAL A 119 -22.06 -4.10 22.25
N ASP A 120 -21.22 -3.08 22.43
CA ASP A 120 -21.47 -1.73 21.88
C ASP A 120 -21.57 -1.75 20.35
N GLN A 121 -20.75 -2.53 19.66
CA GLN A 121 -20.87 -2.76 18.22
C GLN A 121 -22.15 -3.51 17.86
N PHE A 122 -22.52 -4.52 18.63
CA PHE A 122 -23.75 -5.31 18.39
C PHE A 122 -25.01 -4.51 18.69
N GLU A 123 -25.01 -3.68 19.74
CA GLU A 123 -26.09 -2.75 20.05
C GLU A 123 -26.20 -1.61 19.04
N MET A 124 -25.04 -1.12 18.53
CA MET A 124 -25.02 -0.15 17.42
C MET A 124 -25.39 -0.78 16.06
N THR A 125 -25.13 -2.10 15.87
CA THR A 125 -25.48 -2.83 14.64
C THR A 125 -26.82 -3.55 14.73
N GLY A 126 -27.62 -3.32 15.78
CA GLY A 126 -28.99 -3.87 15.94
C GLY A 126 -29.92 -3.66 14.75
N ASP A 127 -29.44 -3.01 13.71
CA ASP A 127 -30.03 -2.94 12.38
C ASP A 127 -28.97 -3.18 11.31
N LEU A 128 -28.69 -4.44 10.99
CA LEU A 128 -27.78 -4.86 9.89
C LEU A 128 -28.22 -4.33 8.49
N SER A 129 -29.31 -3.55 8.43
CA SER A 129 -29.84 -2.91 7.23
C SER A 129 -29.35 -1.46 7.03
N SER A 130 -28.57 -0.86 7.93
CA SER A 130 -28.42 0.60 7.99
C SER A 130 -27.30 1.21 7.12
N GLY A 131 -26.49 0.44 6.39
CA GLY A 131 -25.48 0.96 5.46
C GLY A 131 -24.15 1.36 6.13
N PRO A 132 -23.32 2.18 5.47
CA PRO A 132 -22.01 2.62 5.97
C PRO A 132 -22.07 3.33 7.32
N PHE A 133 -21.05 3.09 8.16
CA PHE A 133 -20.91 3.73 9.47
C PHE A 133 -19.45 4.13 9.74
N ILE A 134 -19.25 5.02 10.70
CA ILE A 134 -17.92 5.40 11.17
C ILE A 134 -17.55 4.49 12.34
N PRO A 135 -16.45 3.69 12.24
CA PRO A 135 -16.04 2.80 13.32
C PRO A 135 -15.56 3.61 14.54
N SER A 136 -15.86 3.16 15.74
CA SER A 136 -15.35 3.77 16.98
C SER A 136 -13.86 3.47 17.21
N VAL A 137 -13.38 2.32 16.70
CA VAL A 137 -11.98 1.85 16.84
C VAL A 137 -11.42 1.52 15.48
N LEU A 138 -10.20 1.98 15.22
CA LEU A 138 -9.42 1.65 14.02
C LEU A 138 -8.02 1.22 14.44
N ASN A 139 -7.55 0.08 13.96
CA ASN A 139 -6.23 -0.50 14.32
C ASN A 139 -5.99 -0.59 15.85
N GLY A 140 -7.03 -0.90 16.62
CA GLY A 140 -6.95 -1.07 18.08
C GLY A 140 -6.90 0.23 18.88
N GLN A 141 -7.11 1.38 18.24
CA GLN A 141 -7.16 2.70 18.89
C GLN A 141 -8.50 3.39 18.59
N ASN A 142 -8.95 4.24 19.50
CA ASN A 142 -10.14 5.06 19.26
C ASN A 142 -9.96 5.86 17.96
N PHE A 143 -10.95 5.76 17.08
CA PHE A 143 -10.89 6.43 15.79
C PHE A 143 -11.20 7.92 15.95
N VAL A 144 -10.25 8.75 15.61
CA VAL A 144 -10.41 10.21 15.58
C VAL A 144 -9.81 10.74 14.28
N MET A 145 -10.57 11.55 13.56
CA MET A 145 -10.06 12.27 12.38
C MET A 145 -9.01 13.29 12.82
N LYS A 146 -7.88 13.31 12.12
CA LYS A 146 -6.83 14.31 12.32
C LYS A 146 -7.24 15.65 11.73
N ASP A 147 -6.64 16.75 12.21
CA ASP A 147 -7.03 18.10 11.79
C ASP A 147 -6.89 18.32 10.29
N HIS A 148 -5.76 17.93 9.68
CA HIS A 148 -5.54 18.03 8.24
C HIS A 148 -6.55 17.22 7.42
N GLN A 149 -7.03 16.08 7.93
CA GLN A 149 -8.06 15.28 7.26
C GLN A 149 -9.43 15.97 7.31
N THR A 150 -9.74 16.57 8.46
CA THR A 150 -10.99 17.32 8.65
C THR A 150 -11.02 18.56 7.77
N GLU A 151 -9.89 19.29 7.70
CA GLU A 151 -9.76 20.45 6.85
C GLU A 151 -9.88 20.09 5.37
N ALA A 152 -9.19 19.04 4.92
CA ALA A 152 -9.27 18.56 3.55
C ALA A 152 -10.72 18.22 3.12
N LEU A 153 -11.54 17.69 4.02
CA LEU A 153 -12.95 17.40 3.74
C LEU A 153 -13.79 18.66 3.68
N LYS A 154 -13.53 19.67 4.52
CA LYS A 154 -14.20 20.97 4.46
C LYS A 154 -13.92 21.68 3.13
N GLU A 155 -12.66 21.68 2.69
CA GLU A 155 -12.26 22.26 1.41
C GLU A 155 -12.86 21.52 0.22
N TRP A 156 -12.97 20.20 0.28
CA TRP A 156 -13.69 19.42 -0.73
C TRP A 156 -15.18 19.78 -0.77
N GLN A 157 -15.81 19.96 0.39
CA GLN A 157 -17.19 20.40 0.49
C GLN A 157 -17.37 21.83 -0.05
N ALA A 158 -16.50 22.76 0.33
CA ALA A 158 -16.50 24.14 -0.15
C ALA A 158 -16.32 24.21 -1.68
N GLY A 159 -15.55 23.29 -2.26
CA GLY A 159 -15.39 23.12 -3.70
C GLY A 159 -16.60 22.50 -4.42
N GLY A 160 -17.76 22.39 -3.78
CA GLY A 160 -18.96 21.78 -4.35
C GLY A 160 -18.84 20.28 -4.56
N TRP A 161 -18.10 19.59 -3.69
CA TRP A 161 -17.82 18.15 -3.73
C TRP A 161 -17.02 17.70 -4.96
N ARG A 162 -16.20 18.62 -5.50
CA ARG A 162 -15.28 18.37 -6.61
C ARG A 162 -13.91 18.87 -6.25
N GLY A 163 -12.92 17.99 -6.33
CA GLY A 163 -11.54 18.36 -6.05
C GLY A 163 -10.58 17.22 -5.96
N ILE A 164 -9.30 17.58 -5.83
CA ILE A 164 -8.19 16.68 -5.59
C ILE A 164 -7.63 16.98 -4.20
N LEU A 165 -7.42 15.95 -3.40
CA LEU A 165 -6.69 16.05 -2.14
C LEU A 165 -5.25 15.61 -2.38
N ALA A 166 -4.32 16.57 -2.34
CA ALA A 166 -2.89 16.36 -2.52
C ALA A 166 -2.20 16.10 -1.17
N LEU A 167 -2.53 14.99 -0.53
CA LEU A 167 -2.01 14.63 0.80
C LEU A 167 -0.80 13.71 0.69
N ALA A 168 0.20 13.92 1.53
CA ALA A 168 1.40 13.09 1.61
C ALA A 168 1.09 11.59 1.73
N THR A 169 1.99 10.76 1.22
CA THR A 169 1.86 9.30 1.38
C THR A 169 1.95 8.94 2.88
N GLY A 170 0.98 8.20 3.38
CA GLY A 170 0.89 7.88 4.81
C GLY A 170 0.02 8.85 5.63
N ALA A 171 -0.44 9.97 5.08
CA ALA A 171 -1.31 10.93 5.75
C ALA A 171 -2.79 10.47 5.90
N GLY A 172 -3.12 9.24 5.46
CA GLY A 172 -4.46 8.66 5.64
C GLY A 172 -5.49 9.03 4.57
N LYS A 173 -5.07 9.30 3.32
CA LYS A 173 -5.95 9.63 2.18
C LYS A 173 -7.19 8.75 2.06
N THR A 174 -6.99 7.43 2.11
CA THR A 174 -8.08 6.43 1.98
C THR A 174 -9.12 6.58 3.08
N ILE A 175 -8.68 6.70 4.33
CA ILE A 175 -9.57 6.88 5.48
C ILE A 175 -10.32 8.21 5.38
N THR A 176 -9.63 9.29 5.01
CA THR A 176 -10.23 10.61 4.79
C THR A 176 -11.37 10.53 3.77
N ALA A 177 -11.12 9.90 2.63
CA ALA A 177 -12.10 9.75 1.57
C ALA A 177 -13.31 8.91 2.01
N ILE A 178 -13.09 7.77 2.66
CA ILE A 178 -14.18 6.90 3.13
C ILE A 178 -15.01 7.60 4.20
N TYR A 179 -14.37 8.27 5.16
CA TYR A 179 -15.07 9.08 6.16
C TYR A 179 -15.99 10.13 5.50
N GLY A 180 -15.46 10.86 4.51
CA GLY A 180 -16.25 11.83 3.74
C GLY A 180 -17.46 11.19 3.05
N VAL A 181 -17.29 9.99 2.46
CA VAL A 181 -18.40 9.24 1.84
C VAL A 181 -19.47 8.86 2.87
N VAL A 182 -19.06 8.39 4.05
CA VAL A 182 -20.02 8.03 5.11
C VAL A 182 -20.80 9.25 5.56
N ARG A 183 -20.16 10.40 5.77
CA ARG A 183 -20.83 11.65 6.15
C ARG A 183 -21.80 12.14 5.07
N ILE A 184 -21.42 12.04 3.80
CA ILE A 184 -22.31 12.35 2.67
C ILE A 184 -23.50 11.39 2.67
N PHE A 185 -23.26 10.09 2.85
CA PHE A 185 -24.34 9.10 2.90
C PHE A 185 -25.32 9.38 4.03
N GLU A 186 -24.85 9.65 5.25
CA GLU A 186 -25.70 9.98 6.40
C GLU A 186 -26.60 11.20 6.11
N ALA A 187 -26.01 12.28 5.58
CA ALA A 187 -26.76 13.49 5.22
C ALA A 187 -27.80 13.21 4.13
N ARG A 188 -27.45 12.42 3.13
CA ARG A 188 -28.31 12.06 2.00
C ARG A 188 -29.43 11.10 2.39
N ARG A 189 -29.13 10.11 3.25
CA ARG A 189 -30.11 9.18 3.78
C ARG A 189 -31.24 9.93 4.51
N ASN A 190 -30.87 10.92 5.31
CA ASN A 190 -31.83 11.75 6.03
C ASN A 190 -32.74 12.58 5.06
N ALA A 191 -32.26 12.86 3.85
CA ALA A 191 -33.00 13.51 2.78
C ALA A 191 -33.71 12.51 1.82
N GLY A 192 -33.72 11.21 2.11
CA GLY A 192 -34.29 10.17 1.27
C GLY A 192 -33.56 9.91 -0.05
N THR A 193 -32.29 10.30 -0.14
CA THR A 193 -31.49 10.18 -1.37
C THR A 193 -30.49 9.03 -1.28
N LYS A 194 -30.49 8.14 -2.27
CA LYS A 194 -29.58 7.00 -2.36
C LYS A 194 -28.15 7.42 -2.75
N THR A 195 -27.18 6.58 -2.40
CA THR A 195 -25.74 6.81 -2.69
C THR A 195 -25.09 5.57 -3.28
N PHE A 196 -24.43 5.70 -4.43
CA PHE A 196 -23.61 4.66 -5.05
C PHE A 196 -22.15 5.12 -5.11
N LEU A 197 -21.26 4.39 -4.45
CA LEU A 197 -19.82 4.68 -4.44
C LEU A 197 -19.11 3.89 -5.54
N VAL A 198 -18.26 4.57 -6.33
CA VAL A 198 -17.28 3.92 -7.22
C VAL A 198 -15.90 4.41 -6.86
N VAL A 199 -15.01 3.48 -6.51
CA VAL A 199 -13.60 3.76 -6.26
C VAL A 199 -12.78 3.18 -7.41
N SER A 200 -12.03 4.03 -8.11
CA SER A 200 -11.10 3.62 -9.17
C SER A 200 -9.66 3.69 -8.68
N VAL A 201 -8.92 2.62 -8.92
CA VAL A 201 -7.53 2.47 -8.51
C VAL A 201 -6.67 1.95 -9.66
N PRO A 202 -5.34 2.20 -9.69
CA PRO A 202 -4.51 1.72 -10.79
C PRO A 202 -4.33 0.19 -10.84
N TYR A 203 -4.20 -0.48 -9.68
CA TYR A 203 -3.80 -1.88 -9.58
C TYR A 203 -4.67 -2.70 -8.62
N GLN A 204 -4.69 -4.03 -8.84
CA GLN A 204 -5.51 -4.96 -8.04
C GLN A 204 -5.16 -4.98 -6.54
N ILE A 205 -3.88 -4.86 -6.20
CA ILE A 205 -3.42 -4.86 -4.80
C ILE A 205 -4.01 -3.67 -4.04
N LEU A 206 -3.99 -2.50 -4.66
CA LEU A 206 -4.60 -1.31 -4.08
C LEU A 206 -6.14 -1.45 -4.00
N ALA A 207 -6.75 -2.15 -4.96
CA ALA A 207 -8.18 -2.47 -4.91
C ALA A 207 -8.53 -3.37 -3.72
N ASP A 208 -7.72 -4.39 -3.44
CA ASP A 208 -7.92 -5.28 -2.29
C ASP A 208 -7.75 -4.52 -0.96
N GLN A 209 -6.79 -3.59 -0.87
CA GLN A 209 -6.64 -2.70 0.30
C GLN A 209 -7.85 -1.80 0.51
N TRP A 210 -8.34 -1.16 -0.56
CA TRP A 210 -9.55 -0.35 -0.49
C TRP A 210 -10.75 -1.17 0.00
N CYS A 211 -10.93 -2.39 -0.53
CA CYS A 211 -11.99 -3.29 -0.06
C CYS A 211 -11.85 -3.62 1.42
N SER A 212 -10.63 -3.89 1.89
CA SER A 212 -10.37 -4.20 3.30
C SER A 212 -10.71 -3.01 4.21
N VAL A 213 -10.33 -1.79 3.83
CA VAL A 213 -10.66 -0.59 4.62
C VAL A 213 -12.15 -0.27 4.53
N LEU A 214 -12.78 -0.38 3.35
CA LEU A 214 -14.22 -0.18 3.18
C LEU A 214 -15.05 -1.11 4.08
N ASN A 215 -14.62 -2.37 4.21
CA ASN A 215 -15.31 -3.34 5.08
C ASN A 215 -15.30 -2.93 6.56
N ILE A 216 -14.24 -2.25 7.04
CA ILE A 216 -14.18 -1.71 8.42
C ILE A 216 -15.26 -0.62 8.62
N PHE A 217 -15.64 0.09 7.57
CA PHE A 217 -16.71 1.09 7.59
C PHE A 217 -18.09 0.50 7.22
N GLY A 218 -18.24 -0.83 7.23
CA GLY A 218 -19.49 -1.51 6.90
C GLY A 218 -19.87 -1.46 5.42
N ILE A 219 -18.91 -1.21 4.53
CA ILE A 219 -19.11 -1.15 3.09
C ILE A 219 -18.51 -2.39 2.44
N ASP A 220 -19.34 -3.27 1.86
CA ASP A 220 -18.90 -4.41 1.06
C ASP A 220 -19.05 -4.10 -0.44
N PRO A 221 -17.94 -3.74 -1.14
CA PRO A 221 -18.01 -3.31 -2.53
C PRO A 221 -17.96 -4.47 -3.51
N VAL A 222 -18.61 -4.33 -4.66
CA VAL A 222 -18.40 -5.22 -5.81
C VAL A 222 -16.96 -5.08 -6.33
N ARG A 223 -16.22 -6.18 -6.39
CA ARG A 223 -14.79 -6.21 -6.77
C ARG A 223 -14.61 -6.34 -8.29
N CYS A 224 -14.69 -5.21 -9.00
CA CYS A 224 -14.65 -5.13 -10.46
C CYS A 224 -13.24 -5.28 -11.07
N TYR A 225 -12.40 -6.16 -10.53
CA TYR A 225 -11.03 -6.43 -10.99
C TYR A 225 -10.65 -7.91 -10.98
N LYS A 226 -11.54 -8.77 -10.46
CA LYS A 226 -11.39 -10.24 -10.51
C LYS A 226 -11.91 -10.82 -11.85
N ALA A 227 -12.26 -12.09 -11.87
CA ALA A 227 -12.77 -12.75 -13.07
C ALA A 227 -13.99 -11.99 -13.66
N ARG A 228 -13.91 -11.66 -14.95
CA ARG A 228 -14.92 -10.83 -15.65
C ARG A 228 -16.34 -11.34 -15.49
N ALA A 229 -16.56 -12.65 -15.63
CA ALA A 229 -17.89 -13.24 -15.53
C ALA A 229 -18.51 -13.02 -14.14
N SER A 230 -17.69 -13.10 -13.09
CA SER A 230 -18.14 -12.92 -11.72
C SER A 230 -18.54 -11.46 -11.43
N TRP A 231 -17.62 -10.50 -11.62
CA TRP A 231 -17.92 -9.12 -11.26
C TRP A 231 -19.03 -8.49 -12.11
N LYS A 232 -19.11 -8.84 -13.39
CA LYS A 232 -20.15 -8.30 -14.29
C LYS A 232 -21.56 -8.67 -13.80
N THR A 233 -21.76 -9.92 -13.42
CA THR A 233 -23.04 -10.41 -12.89
C THR A 233 -23.37 -9.75 -11.55
N GLN A 234 -22.39 -9.66 -10.64
CA GLN A 234 -22.55 -9.03 -9.34
C GLN A 234 -22.87 -7.53 -9.46
N LEU A 235 -22.10 -6.79 -10.29
CA LEU A 235 -22.32 -5.37 -10.50
C LEU A 235 -23.72 -5.08 -11.09
N ASN A 236 -24.13 -5.85 -12.10
CA ASN A 236 -25.46 -5.67 -12.68
C ASN A 236 -26.57 -5.95 -11.68
N ARG A 237 -26.45 -6.99 -10.87
CA ARG A 237 -27.39 -7.30 -9.79
C ARG A 237 -27.44 -6.18 -8.77
N GLU A 238 -26.27 -5.69 -8.35
CA GLU A 238 -26.15 -4.64 -7.36
C GLU A 238 -26.78 -3.33 -7.83
N ILE A 239 -26.53 -2.93 -9.07
CA ILE A 239 -27.14 -1.74 -9.67
C ILE A 239 -28.66 -1.90 -9.80
N SER A 240 -29.14 -3.10 -10.16
CA SER A 240 -30.58 -3.36 -10.27
C SER A 240 -31.26 -3.30 -8.91
N ASN A 241 -30.66 -3.93 -7.89
CA ASN A 241 -31.17 -3.87 -6.50
C ASN A 241 -31.17 -2.43 -5.97
N PHE A 242 -30.09 -1.68 -6.21
CA PHE A 242 -29.99 -0.26 -5.82
C PHE A 242 -31.08 0.60 -6.47
N GLY A 243 -31.45 0.30 -7.71
CA GLY A 243 -32.52 1.00 -8.42
C GLY A 243 -33.94 0.62 -7.97
N LEU A 244 -34.18 -0.66 -7.68
CA LEU A 244 -35.51 -1.20 -7.47
C LEU A 244 -35.93 -1.29 -6.00
N LEU A 245 -35.00 -1.58 -5.09
CA LEU A 245 -35.32 -1.79 -3.67
C LEU A 245 -35.31 -0.44 -2.93
N GLU A 246 -36.41 -0.10 -2.26
CA GLU A 246 -36.55 1.16 -1.53
C GLU A 246 -35.64 1.24 -0.31
N ASP A 247 -35.44 0.13 0.38
CA ASP A 247 -34.60 0.00 1.57
C ASP A 247 -33.09 -0.01 1.26
N LYS A 248 -32.70 -0.28 0.00
CA LYS A 248 -31.29 -0.26 -0.41
C LYS A 248 -30.81 1.14 -0.74
N ASN A 249 -30.35 1.86 0.27
CA ASN A 249 -29.93 3.25 0.17
C ASN A 249 -28.45 3.44 -0.18
N PHE A 250 -27.62 2.37 -0.06
CA PHE A 250 -26.19 2.41 -0.37
C PHE A 250 -25.74 1.20 -1.19
N ALA A 251 -24.81 1.43 -2.13
CA ALA A 251 -24.10 0.39 -2.85
C ALA A 251 -22.69 0.88 -3.22
N ALA A 252 -21.75 -0.04 -3.44
CA ALA A 252 -20.37 0.32 -3.76
C ALA A 252 -19.72 -0.65 -4.76
N ALA A 253 -18.77 -0.14 -5.53
CA ALA A 253 -17.89 -0.91 -6.40
C ALA A 253 -16.47 -0.38 -6.35
N VAL A 254 -15.48 -1.28 -6.32
CA VAL A 254 -14.07 -0.97 -6.50
C VAL A 254 -13.63 -1.50 -7.85
N VAL A 255 -13.00 -0.66 -8.67
CA VAL A 255 -12.63 -0.96 -10.05
C VAL A 255 -11.16 -0.59 -10.30
N VAL A 256 -10.44 -1.41 -11.08
CA VAL A 256 -9.12 -1.01 -11.58
C VAL A 256 -9.23 -0.23 -12.88
N ASN A 257 -8.28 0.69 -13.14
CA ASN A 257 -8.29 1.56 -14.32
C ASN A 257 -8.43 0.77 -15.64
N ALA A 258 -7.84 -0.40 -15.73
CA ALA A 258 -7.99 -1.29 -16.91
C ALA A 258 -9.44 -1.78 -17.11
N THR A 259 -10.20 -1.98 -16.04
CA THR A 259 -11.62 -2.35 -16.10
C THR A 259 -12.52 -1.13 -16.28
N LEU A 260 -12.17 0.01 -15.67
CA LEU A 260 -12.91 1.27 -15.78
C LEU A 260 -13.18 1.65 -17.25
N VAL A 261 -12.18 1.50 -18.13
CA VAL A 261 -12.32 1.85 -19.57
C VAL A 261 -13.08 0.84 -20.40
N ARG A 262 -13.47 -0.31 -19.84
CA ARG A 262 -14.15 -1.38 -20.58
C ARG A 262 -15.61 -1.01 -20.84
N LYS A 263 -16.10 -1.39 -22.02
CA LYS A 263 -17.46 -1.12 -22.48
C LYS A 263 -18.54 -1.68 -21.51
N ASP A 264 -18.35 -2.90 -21.02
CA ASP A 264 -19.29 -3.57 -20.12
C ASP A 264 -19.40 -2.87 -18.73
N PHE A 265 -18.32 -2.32 -18.22
CA PHE A 265 -18.35 -1.52 -16.99
C PHE A 265 -19.01 -0.17 -17.24
N GLN A 266 -18.67 0.50 -18.32
CA GLN A 266 -19.25 1.80 -18.70
C GLN A 266 -20.78 1.70 -18.90
N GLU A 267 -21.25 0.66 -19.60
CA GLU A 267 -22.69 0.41 -19.79
C GLU A 267 -23.41 0.11 -18.46
N ALA A 268 -22.74 -0.53 -17.51
CA ALA A 268 -23.32 -0.78 -16.20
C ALA A 268 -23.47 0.52 -15.39
N ILE A 269 -22.39 1.30 -15.28
CA ILE A 269 -22.36 2.53 -14.46
C ILE A 269 -23.26 3.63 -15.07
N SER A 270 -23.39 3.74 -16.38
CA SER A 270 -24.27 4.73 -17.02
C SER A 270 -25.77 4.59 -16.67
N ARG A 271 -26.16 3.46 -16.07
CA ARG A 271 -27.54 3.28 -15.55
C ARG A 271 -27.78 3.95 -14.19
N ILE A 272 -26.71 4.37 -13.51
CA ILE A 272 -26.81 5.07 -12.23
C ILE A 272 -27.00 6.55 -12.49
N ASN A 273 -28.00 7.15 -11.83
CA ASN A 273 -28.20 8.59 -11.94
C ASN A 273 -26.94 9.33 -11.42
N PRO A 274 -26.34 10.25 -12.19
CA PRO A 274 -25.16 11.02 -11.79
C PRO A 274 -25.28 11.69 -10.42
N LYS A 275 -26.48 12.10 -10.01
CA LYS A 275 -26.75 12.68 -8.68
C LYS A 275 -26.59 11.68 -7.53
N HIS A 276 -26.68 10.38 -7.80
CA HIS A 276 -26.52 9.33 -6.79
C HIS A 276 -25.09 8.80 -6.73
N LEU A 277 -24.26 9.16 -7.69
CA LEU A 277 -22.92 8.62 -7.85
C LEU A 277 -21.89 9.49 -7.13
N ILE A 278 -21.04 8.83 -6.32
CA ILE A 278 -19.79 9.37 -5.79
C ILE A 278 -18.66 8.63 -6.49
N PHE A 279 -17.76 9.35 -7.12
CA PHE A 279 -16.58 8.79 -7.77
C PHE A 279 -15.31 9.23 -7.06
N ILE A 280 -14.50 8.25 -6.62
CA ILE A 280 -13.19 8.46 -6.03
C ILE A 280 -12.15 7.85 -6.96
N GLY A 281 -11.16 8.65 -7.34
CA GLY A 281 -9.98 8.18 -8.07
C GLY A 281 -8.76 8.21 -7.16
N ASP A 282 -8.31 7.03 -6.72
CA ASP A 282 -7.05 6.94 -5.98
C ASP A 282 -5.87 6.86 -6.95
N GLU A 283 -4.76 7.48 -6.57
CA GLU A 283 -3.63 7.80 -7.46
C GLU A 283 -4.14 8.41 -8.79
N CYS A 284 -4.97 9.45 -8.66
CA CYS A 284 -5.72 10.05 -9.76
C CYS A 284 -4.86 10.59 -10.92
N HIS A 285 -3.55 10.76 -10.72
CA HIS A 285 -2.61 11.10 -11.79
C HIS A 285 -2.62 10.07 -12.95
N HIS A 286 -2.99 8.82 -12.68
CA HIS A 286 -3.20 7.81 -13.73
C HIS A 286 -4.41 8.09 -14.62
N HIS A 287 -5.36 8.90 -14.15
CA HIS A 287 -6.56 9.27 -14.91
C HIS A 287 -6.29 10.33 -15.98
N ALA A 288 -5.14 11.00 -15.95
CA ALA A 288 -4.78 12.04 -16.91
C ALA A 288 -4.55 11.53 -18.35
N SER A 289 -4.45 10.20 -18.55
CA SER A 289 -4.30 9.66 -19.91
C SER A 289 -5.58 9.88 -20.72
N GLU A 290 -5.44 10.23 -21.99
CA GLU A 290 -6.56 10.49 -22.92
C GLU A 290 -7.57 9.32 -22.96
N LYS A 291 -7.08 8.09 -22.86
CA LYS A 291 -7.89 6.87 -22.85
C LYS A 291 -8.79 6.77 -21.62
N ILE A 292 -8.31 7.21 -20.45
CA ILE A 292 -9.03 7.09 -19.19
C ILE A 292 -9.91 8.31 -18.95
N VAL A 293 -9.38 9.53 -19.13
CA VAL A 293 -10.11 10.77 -18.83
C VAL A 293 -11.47 10.84 -19.57
N LYS A 294 -11.52 10.36 -20.81
CA LYS A 294 -12.75 10.29 -21.61
C LYS A 294 -13.77 9.23 -21.12
N LYS A 295 -13.37 8.40 -20.16
CA LYS A 295 -14.18 7.31 -19.62
C LYS A 295 -14.52 7.48 -18.14
N LEU A 296 -14.10 8.59 -17.55
CA LEU A 296 -14.50 8.93 -16.19
C LEU A 296 -16.01 9.18 -16.14
N PRO A 297 -16.73 8.64 -15.13
CA PRO A 297 -18.19 8.75 -15.08
C PRO A 297 -18.64 10.18 -14.77
N GLU A 298 -19.75 10.59 -15.37
CA GLU A 298 -20.42 11.83 -14.96
C GLU A 298 -21.08 11.66 -13.58
N CYS A 299 -20.74 12.53 -12.64
CA CYS A 299 -21.30 12.54 -11.29
C CYS A 299 -21.11 13.91 -10.63
N ASP A 300 -21.92 14.19 -9.60
CA ASP A 300 -21.82 15.45 -8.87
C ASP A 300 -20.67 15.43 -7.85
N TYR A 301 -20.38 14.27 -7.26
CA TYR A 301 -19.36 14.09 -6.23
C TYR A 301 -18.12 13.45 -6.83
N ARG A 302 -17.03 14.19 -6.92
CA ARG A 302 -15.77 13.74 -7.52
C ARG A 302 -14.60 14.03 -6.60
N LEU A 303 -13.84 13.00 -6.26
CA LEU A 303 -12.68 13.11 -5.41
C LEU A 303 -11.48 12.44 -6.06
N GLY A 304 -10.43 13.21 -6.34
CA GLY A 304 -9.12 12.70 -6.71
C GLY A 304 -8.22 12.61 -5.48
N LEU A 305 -7.48 11.54 -5.33
CA LEU A 305 -6.47 11.35 -4.29
C LEU A 305 -5.12 11.14 -4.94
N SER A 306 -4.12 11.90 -4.55
CA SER A 306 -2.72 11.70 -4.95
C SER A 306 -1.81 12.46 -4.01
N ALA A 307 -0.58 12.01 -3.81
CA ALA A 307 0.44 12.81 -3.15
C ALA A 307 1.06 13.83 -4.12
N THR A 308 1.08 13.47 -5.41
CA THR A 308 1.68 14.27 -6.50
C THR A 308 0.78 14.15 -7.73
N PRO A 309 -0.30 14.96 -7.83
CA PRO A 309 -1.25 14.86 -8.93
C PRO A 309 -0.62 15.09 -10.32
N TRP A 310 0.28 16.05 -10.42
CA TRP A 310 1.09 16.38 -11.61
C TRP A 310 2.44 16.97 -11.19
N SER A 311 3.37 17.07 -12.12
CA SER A 311 4.60 17.86 -11.99
C SER A 311 4.49 19.17 -12.80
N ALA A 312 5.33 20.14 -12.51
CA ALA A 312 5.36 21.45 -13.19
C ALA A 312 5.48 21.36 -14.73
N LEU A 313 5.99 20.25 -15.26
CA LEU A 313 6.16 20.03 -16.71
C LEU A 313 4.98 19.29 -17.36
N GLU A 314 3.91 18.99 -16.63
CA GLU A 314 2.81 18.14 -17.10
C GLU A 314 1.49 18.90 -17.32
N ASP A 315 1.53 20.11 -17.92
CA ASP A 315 0.36 20.98 -18.14
C ASP A 315 -0.85 20.28 -18.76
N GLN A 316 -0.63 19.43 -19.75
CA GLN A 316 -1.73 18.68 -20.39
C GLN A 316 -2.42 17.73 -19.40
N LYS A 317 -1.64 17.07 -18.53
CA LYS A 317 -2.18 16.18 -17.51
C LYS A 317 -2.91 16.97 -16.42
N ARG A 318 -2.34 18.10 -16.01
CA ARG A 318 -2.96 19.04 -15.09
C ARG A 318 -4.33 19.47 -15.61
N THR A 319 -4.39 20.02 -16.82
CA THR A 319 -5.65 20.46 -17.44
C THR A 319 -6.69 19.34 -17.52
N ALA A 320 -6.27 18.12 -17.87
CA ALA A 320 -7.17 16.97 -17.93
C ALA A 320 -7.77 16.61 -16.57
N LEU A 321 -6.97 16.61 -15.52
CA LEU A 321 -7.42 16.31 -14.16
C LEU A 321 -8.28 17.44 -13.58
N GLU A 322 -7.87 18.69 -13.75
CA GLU A 322 -8.62 19.85 -13.27
C GLU A 322 -9.99 19.97 -13.94
N SER A 323 -10.08 19.69 -15.24
CA SER A 323 -11.35 19.71 -15.95
C SER A 323 -12.37 18.71 -15.40
N TYR A 324 -11.90 17.57 -14.90
CA TYR A 324 -12.78 16.54 -14.33
C TYR A 324 -13.00 16.70 -12.83
N TYR A 325 -11.94 16.85 -12.05
CA TYR A 325 -12.01 16.92 -10.59
C TYR A 325 -12.26 18.33 -10.05
N GLY A 326 -11.89 19.39 -10.76
CA GLY A 326 -12.08 20.79 -10.33
C GLY A 326 -10.89 21.39 -9.57
N GLY A 327 -9.69 20.86 -9.77
CA GLY A 327 -8.46 21.37 -9.17
C GLY A 327 -8.12 20.79 -7.79
N ILE A 328 -6.96 21.21 -7.24
CA ILE A 328 -6.55 20.84 -5.88
C ILE A 328 -7.39 21.65 -4.88
N ARG A 329 -7.89 20.99 -3.83
CA ARG A 329 -8.67 21.61 -2.76
C ARG A 329 -7.93 21.65 -1.44
N ALA A 330 -7.09 20.66 -1.18
CA ALA A 330 -6.26 20.65 0.00
C ALA A 330 -4.91 20.03 -0.33
N THR A 331 -3.88 20.59 0.26
CA THR A 331 -2.52 20.05 0.25
C THR A 331 -2.09 19.70 1.67
N TYR A 332 -1.29 18.66 1.79
CA TYR A 332 -0.65 18.31 3.05
C TYR A 332 0.71 17.70 2.75
N SER A 333 1.74 18.51 2.97
CA SER A 333 3.10 18.17 2.59
C SER A 333 3.74 17.13 3.52
N ILE A 334 4.87 16.55 3.10
CA ILE A 334 5.65 15.66 3.96
C ILE A 334 6.23 16.42 5.14
N ASP A 335 6.59 17.68 4.96
CA ASP A 335 7.13 18.57 5.99
C ASP A 335 6.11 18.74 7.13
N GLN A 336 4.91 19.17 6.77
CA GLN A 336 3.79 19.29 7.73
C GLN A 336 3.52 17.96 8.43
N ALA A 337 3.55 16.85 7.68
CA ALA A 337 3.29 15.53 8.24
C ALA A 337 4.37 15.07 9.24
N ILE A 338 5.63 15.48 9.06
CA ILE A 338 6.72 15.21 10.00
C ILE A 338 6.59 16.13 11.20
N ASP A 339 6.38 17.41 11.00
CA ASP A 339 6.26 18.42 12.06
C ASP A 339 5.09 18.12 13.01
N GLU A 340 3.98 17.63 12.47
CA GLU A 340 2.79 17.22 13.24
C GLU A 340 2.87 15.78 13.79
N GLY A 341 3.98 15.06 13.58
CA GLY A 341 4.16 13.69 14.04
C GLY A 341 3.26 12.64 13.36
N VAL A 342 2.71 12.97 12.21
CA VAL A 342 1.94 12.03 11.36
C VAL A 342 2.85 11.08 10.62
N LEU A 343 4.07 11.55 10.31
CA LEU A 343 5.18 10.75 9.78
C LEU A 343 6.38 10.84 10.71
N SER A 344 7.21 9.80 10.73
CA SER A 344 8.45 9.78 11.51
C SER A 344 9.50 10.69 10.89
N PRO A 345 10.27 11.44 11.69
CA PRO A 345 11.47 12.12 11.22
C PRO A 345 12.50 11.10 10.69
N TYR A 346 13.45 11.54 9.87
CA TYR A 346 14.43 10.64 9.29
C TYR A 346 15.83 11.24 9.13
N LYS A 347 16.83 10.37 9.19
CA LYS A 347 18.20 10.63 8.72
C LYS A 347 18.30 10.28 7.23
N TYR A 348 18.97 11.14 6.48
CA TYR A 348 19.28 10.91 5.08
C TYR A 348 20.77 10.78 4.89
N LEU A 349 21.21 9.66 4.36
CA LEU A 349 22.63 9.32 4.18
C LEU A 349 22.91 9.13 2.70
N ILE A 350 23.79 9.99 2.15
CA ILE A 350 24.18 9.97 0.74
C ILE A 350 25.40 9.06 0.58
N HIS A 351 25.39 8.22 -0.44
CA HIS A 351 26.49 7.39 -0.87
C HIS A 351 26.81 7.68 -2.35
N CYS A 352 27.78 8.55 -2.61
CA CYS A 352 28.24 8.80 -3.97
C CYS A 352 28.99 7.57 -4.49
N VAL A 353 28.64 7.11 -5.69
CA VAL A 353 29.25 5.97 -6.38
C VAL A 353 29.54 6.35 -7.82
N SER A 354 30.79 6.14 -8.24
CA SER A 354 31.24 6.47 -9.60
C SER A 354 30.92 5.34 -10.57
N LEU A 355 30.51 5.68 -11.77
CA LEU A 355 30.49 4.71 -12.89
C LEU A 355 31.92 4.31 -13.25
N SER A 356 32.12 3.05 -13.68
CA SER A 356 33.36 2.63 -14.34
C SER A 356 33.50 3.33 -15.70
N GLU A 357 34.67 3.23 -16.30
CA GLU A 357 34.88 3.80 -17.65
C GLU A 357 33.97 3.13 -18.68
N GLU A 358 33.84 1.80 -18.63
CA GLU A 358 32.95 1.04 -19.51
C GLU A 358 31.48 1.41 -19.31
N GLU A 359 31.05 1.61 -18.05
CA GLU A 359 29.70 2.07 -17.72
C GLU A 359 29.46 3.51 -18.20
N CYS A 360 30.46 4.39 -18.12
CA CYS A 360 30.42 5.74 -18.69
C CYS A 360 30.26 5.71 -20.21
N GLU A 361 31.08 4.93 -20.92
CA GLU A 361 30.98 4.79 -22.39
C GLU A 361 29.60 4.27 -22.81
N ALA A 362 29.08 3.24 -22.13
CA ALA A 362 27.75 2.70 -22.40
C ALA A 362 26.66 3.74 -22.15
N TYR A 363 26.75 4.50 -21.06
CA TYR A 363 25.77 5.55 -20.72
C TYR A 363 25.78 6.68 -21.75
N GLU A 364 26.96 7.15 -22.16
CA GLU A 364 27.13 8.20 -23.15
C GLU A 364 26.58 7.76 -24.50
N HIS A 365 26.96 6.58 -24.98
CA HIS A 365 26.47 6.04 -26.25
C HIS A 365 24.92 5.94 -26.29
N LEU A 366 24.30 5.42 -25.22
CA LEU A 366 22.84 5.37 -25.13
C LEU A 366 22.21 6.77 -25.06
N SER A 367 22.86 7.71 -24.37
CA SER A 367 22.38 9.10 -24.28
C SER A 367 22.42 9.80 -25.62
N ASP A 368 23.44 9.58 -26.43
CA ASP A 368 23.53 10.10 -27.80
C ASP A 368 22.46 9.56 -28.72
N GLN A 369 22.17 8.24 -28.65
CA GLN A 369 21.10 7.64 -29.43
C GLN A 369 19.73 8.21 -29.05
N ILE A 370 19.46 8.37 -27.75
CA ILE A 370 18.24 8.98 -27.24
C ILE A 370 18.11 10.43 -27.71
N SER A 371 19.19 11.22 -27.63
CA SER A 371 19.19 12.64 -28.05
C SER A 371 18.89 12.79 -29.52
N ARG A 372 19.41 11.90 -30.39
CA ARG A 372 19.10 11.89 -31.84
C ARG A 372 17.62 11.62 -32.10
N LEU A 373 17.01 10.66 -31.38
CA LEU A 373 15.57 10.39 -31.53
C LEU A 373 14.72 11.58 -31.09
N PHE A 374 15.07 12.24 -29.98
CA PHE A 374 14.36 13.44 -29.53
C PHE A 374 14.50 14.58 -30.56
N ALA A 375 15.68 14.81 -31.14
CA ALA A 375 15.87 15.82 -32.15
C ALA A 375 15.03 15.57 -33.42
N ILE A 376 14.88 14.31 -33.85
CA ILE A 376 13.98 13.92 -34.95
C ILE A 376 12.52 14.24 -34.59
N LYS A 377 12.09 13.92 -33.37
CA LYS A 377 10.74 14.17 -32.90
C LYS A 377 10.41 15.67 -32.82
N GLU A 378 11.33 16.48 -32.32
CA GLU A 378 11.19 17.95 -32.24
C GLU A 378 11.10 18.60 -33.63
N GLN A 379 11.76 18.03 -34.63
CA GLN A 379 11.67 18.48 -36.03
C GLN A 379 10.40 17.95 -36.74
N GLY A 380 9.48 17.33 -36.03
CA GLY A 380 8.22 16.78 -36.58
C GLY A 380 8.36 15.45 -37.29
N GLY A 381 9.53 14.80 -37.19
CA GLY A 381 9.76 13.46 -37.73
C GLY A 381 9.06 12.36 -36.91
N SER A 382 8.69 11.26 -37.57
CA SER A 382 8.15 10.06 -36.88
C SER A 382 9.31 9.27 -36.30
N ILE A 383 9.19 8.87 -35.05
CA ILE A 383 10.13 7.97 -34.35
C ILE A 383 9.44 6.69 -33.93
N ASP A 384 10.21 5.62 -33.80
CA ASP A 384 9.72 4.41 -33.14
C ASP A 384 9.73 4.61 -31.62
N GLU A 385 8.55 4.78 -31.03
CA GLU A 385 8.38 4.97 -29.58
C GLU A 385 8.86 3.73 -28.79
N ASN A 386 8.79 2.52 -29.36
CA ASN A 386 9.31 1.32 -28.72
C ASN A 386 10.83 1.35 -28.65
N GLN A 387 11.49 1.77 -29.75
CA GLN A 387 12.94 1.93 -29.77
C GLN A 387 13.41 2.96 -28.74
N LEU A 388 12.74 4.13 -28.67
CA LEU A 388 13.03 5.15 -27.66
C LEU A 388 12.88 4.58 -26.25
N MET A 389 11.81 3.85 -25.99
CA MET A 389 11.54 3.22 -24.69
C MET A 389 12.65 2.22 -24.33
N MET A 390 13.06 1.37 -25.26
CA MET A 390 14.15 0.40 -25.05
C MET A 390 15.47 1.08 -24.69
N LEU A 391 15.82 2.15 -25.39
CA LEU A 391 17.06 2.91 -25.11
C LEU A 391 17.03 3.59 -23.73
N LEU A 392 15.89 4.20 -23.37
CA LEU A 392 15.69 4.80 -22.05
C LEU A 392 15.82 3.78 -20.93
N MET A 393 15.27 2.57 -21.13
CA MET A 393 15.38 1.47 -20.17
C MET A 393 16.81 0.93 -20.10
N ALA A 394 17.50 0.76 -21.23
CA ALA A 394 18.90 0.33 -21.27
C ALA A 394 19.79 1.32 -20.51
N ARG A 395 19.61 2.63 -20.74
CA ARG A 395 20.34 3.68 -20.01
C ARG A 395 20.05 3.69 -18.51
N ALA A 396 18.79 3.48 -18.11
CA ALA A 396 18.42 3.37 -16.69
C ALA A 396 19.04 2.14 -16.02
N ARG A 397 19.21 1.05 -16.78
CA ARG A 397 19.86 -0.18 -16.30
C ARG A 397 21.34 0.04 -15.97
N VAL A 398 22.10 0.77 -16.82
CA VAL A 398 23.51 1.11 -16.54
C VAL A 398 23.61 1.77 -15.17
N LEU A 399 22.74 2.71 -14.85
CA LEU A 399 22.72 3.36 -13.54
C LEU A 399 22.24 2.46 -12.41
N GLY A 400 21.25 1.60 -12.67
CA GLY A 400 20.67 0.68 -11.68
C GLY A 400 21.65 -0.36 -11.20
N SER A 401 22.45 -0.91 -12.13
CA SER A 401 23.36 -2.04 -11.91
C SER A 401 24.83 -1.61 -11.77
N ALA A 402 25.11 -0.31 -11.54
CA ALA A 402 26.46 0.20 -11.39
C ALA A 402 27.24 -0.58 -10.31
N GLU A 403 28.43 -1.11 -10.69
CA GLU A 403 29.22 -2.03 -9.86
C GLU A 403 29.59 -1.45 -8.50
N GLN A 404 29.92 -0.17 -8.46
CA GLN A 404 30.30 0.53 -7.24
C GLN A 404 29.19 0.61 -6.19
N LYS A 405 27.92 0.45 -6.57
CA LYS A 405 26.80 0.37 -5.62
C LYS A 405 26.90 -0.89 -4.74
N PHE A 406 27.23 -2.02 -5.35
CA PHE A 406 27.35 -3.28 -4.63
C PHE A 406 28.58 -3.29 -3.73
N ILE A 407 29.70 -2.71 -4.19
CA ILE A 407 30.92 -2.54 -3.39
C ILE A 407 30.64 -1.62 -2.19
N LYS A 408 29.96 -0.50 -2.41
CA LYS A 408 29.58 0.42 -1.34
C LYS A 408 28.60 -0.22 -0.36
N LEU A 409 27.62 -0.96 -0.86
CA LEU A 409 26.68 -1.71 -0.01
C LEU A 409 27.42 -2.74 0.85
N ASP A 410 28.34 -3.53 0.25
CA ASP A 410 29.17 -4.50 0.98
C ASP A 410 29.93 -3.83 2.13
N SER A 411 30.55 -2.67 1.87
CA SER A 411 31.28 -1.91 2.89
C SER A 411 30.39 -1.39 4.02
N ILE A 412 29.15 -0.97 3.71
CA ILE A 412 28.18 -0.53 4.72
C ILE A 412 27.74 -1.72 5.57
N LEU A 413 27.37 -2.84 4.95
CA LEU A 413 26.89 -4.02 5.64
C LEU A 413 27.96 -4.66 6.54
N GLN A 414 29.25 -4.49 6.20
CA GLN A 414 30.36 -4.98 7.02
C GLN A 414 30.42 -4.31 8.40
N THR A 415 29.96 -3.06 8.50
CA THR A 415 30.05 -2.25 9.72
C THR A 415 28.71 -2.02 10.40
N SER A 416 27.61 -2.38 9.73
CA SER A 416 26.25 -2.16 10.23
C SER A 416 25.73 -3.42 10.93
N GLU A 417 24.96 -3.21 11.99
CA GLU A 417 24.16 -4.27 12.60
C GLU A 417 22.92 -4.58 11.76
N VAL A 418 22.38 -5.79 11.91
CA VAL A 418 21.15 -6.19 11.24
C VAL A 418 19.96 -5.44 11.87
N GLU A 419 19.35 -4.54 11.10
CA GLU A 419 18.16 -3.79 11.52
C GLU A 419 16.92 -4.42 10.90
N PRO A 420 16.01 -5.03 11.69
CA PRO A 420 14.76 -5.57 11.17
C PRO A 420 13.90 -4.49 10.50
N HIS A 421 13.02 -4.92 9.60
CA HIS A 421 12.14 -4.03 8.85
C HIS A 421 12.89 -3.07 7.90
N THR A 422 13.92 -3.57 7.23
CA THR A 422 14.70 -2.84 6.24
C THR A 422 14.25 -3.15 4.81
N LEU A 423 14.14 -2.11 3.97
CA LEU A 423 13.82 -2.22 2.54
C LEU A 423 15.06 -1.96 1.68
N PHE A 424 15.29 -2.83 0.70
CA PHE A 424 16.33 -2.67 -0.32
C PHE A 424 15.66 -2.52 -1.68
N TYR A 425 15.63 -1.30 -2.21
CA TYR A 425 15.07 -0.98 -3.52
C TYR A 425 16.13 -1.17 -4.60
N CYS A 426 15.98 -2.22 -5.40
CA CYS A 426 16.84 -2.52 -6.54
C CYS A 426 16.28 -1.95 -7.85
N GLY A 427 17.13 -1.82 -8.86
CA GLY A 427 16.76 -1.37 -10.20
C GLY A 427 15.80 -2.35 -10.88
N ASP A 428 14.89 -1.77 -11.66
CA ASP A 428 14.05 -2.55 -12.56
C ASP A 428 14.78 -2.72 -13.90
N GLY A 429 15.42 -3.84 -14.07
CA GLY A 429 15.97 -4.25 -15.37
C GLY A 429 14.92 -4.64 -16.40
N SER A 430 13.62 -4.39 -16.13
CA SER A 430 12.52 -4.88 -16.96
C SER A 430 12.41 -4.13 -18.29
N VAL A 431 12.88 -4.75 -19.33
CA VAL A 431 12.26 -4.72 -20.67
C VAL A 431 11.49 -6.03 -20.81
N GLU A 432 10.33 -6.00 -21.44
CA GLU A 432 9.70 -7.19 -22.04
C GLU A 432 10.63 -7.77 -23.14
N SER A 433 11.78 -8.28 -22.76
CA SER A 433 12.63 -9.10 -23.62
C SER A 433 12.78 -10.45 -22.95
N ASP A 434 12.77 -11.49 -23.75
CA ASP A 434 12.75 -12.92 -23.39
C ASP A 434 13.90 -13.43 -22.51
N VAL A 435 14.71 -12.54 -21.92
CA VAL A 435 15.86 -12.90 -21.08
C VAL A 435 15.50 -12.68 -19.60
N VAL A 436 14.79 -13.64 -19.03
CA VAL A 436 14.39 -13.71 -17.61
C VAL A 436 15.62 -13.68 -16.67
N GLU A 437 16.79 -14.15 -17.13
CA GLU A 437 18.00 -14.25 -16.32
C GLU A 437 18.57 -12.90 -15.83
N ASP A 438 18.41 -11.81 -16.59
CA ASP A 438 18.96 -10.50 -16.22
C ASP A 438 18.08 -9.74 -15.18
N ARG A 439 16.79 -10.03 -15.11
CA ARG A 439 15.85 -9.33 -14.22
C ARG A 439 16.08 -9.60 -12.74
N THR A 440 16.55 -10.81 -12.41
CA THR A 440 16.75 -11.26 -11.04
C THR A 440 18.19 -11.11 -10.56
N ARG A 441 19.11 -10.69 -11.45
CA ARG A 441 20.56 -10.66 -11.16
C ARG A 441 20.89 -9.70 -10.02
N ASP A 442 20.45 -8.45 -10.10
CA ASP A 442 20.74 -7.43 -9.07
C ASP A 442 20.06 -7.76 -7.75
N VAL A 443 18.80 -8.18 -7.78
CA VAL A 443 18.07 -8.65 -6.58
C VAL A 443 18.77 -9.84 -5.94
N SER A 444 19.22 -10.79 -6.77
CA SER A 444 19.94 -11.98 -6.30
C SER A 444 21.29 -11.61 -5.68
N ARG A 445 22.01 -10.69 -6.31
CA ARG A 445 23.30 -10.20 -5.83
C ARG A 445 23.17 -9.47 -4.49
N VAL A 446 22.18 -8.57 -4.36
CA VAL A 446 21.88 -7.89 -3.10
C VAL A 446 21.49 -8.90 -2.02
N ALA A 447 20.60 -9.86 -2.33
CA ALA A 447 20.22 -10.89 -1.38
C ALA A 447 21.42 -11.75 -0.93
N GLN A 448 22.34 -12.11 -1.83
CA GLN A 448 23.56 -12.84 -1.48
C GLN A 448 24.49 -12.02 -0.56
N LEU A 449 24.68 -10.73 -0.84
CA LEU A 449 25.44 -9.84 0.04
C LEU A 449 24.82 -9.76 1.44
N LEU A 450 23.51 -9.60 1.52
CA LEU A 450 22.79 -9.55 2.80
C LEU A 450 22.95 -10.85 3.60
N HIS A 451 22.79 -12.00 2.94
CA HIS A 451 23.00 -13.31 3.57
C HIS A 451 24.42 -13.49 4.09
N LYS A 452 25.44 -12.98 3.38
CA LYS A 452 26.86 -13.00 3.83
C LYS A 452 27.04 -12.34 5.20
N TYR A 453 26.23 -11.32 5.51
CA TYR A 453 26.27 -10.59 6.78
C TYR A 453 25.15 -11.00 7.77
N GLY A 454 24.53 -12.16 7.56
CA GLY A 454 23.58 -12.76 8.50
C GLY A 454 22.14 -12.25 8.41
N TRP A 455 21.82 -11.43 7.40
CA TRP A 455 20.46 -10.95 7.19
C TRP A 455 19.52 -12.06 6.71
N LYS A 456 18.36 -12.17 7.31
CA LYS A 456 17.27 -12.99 6.83
C LYS A 456 16.44 -12.15 5.87
N THR A 457 16.56 -12.40 4.58
CA THR A 457 15.87 -11.58 3.57
C THR A 457 14.96 -12.41 2.67
N SER A 458 13.94 -11.77 2.12
CA SER A 458 13.12 -12.32 1.05
C SER A 458 13.11 -11.38 -0.15
N ARG A 459 12.99 -11.98 -1.33
CA ARG A 459 12.73 -11.22 -2.56
C ARG A 459 11.26 -10.84 -2.59
N PHE A 460 10.99 -9.69 -3.17
CA PHE A 460 9.64 -9.19 -3.36
C PHE A 460 9.53 -8.54 -4.75
N THR A 461 9.16 -9.36 -5.73
CA THR A 461 9.16 -9.01 -7.15
C THR A 461 7.77 -9.25 -7.78
N ALA A 462 7.66 -9.08 -9.09
CA ALA A 462 6.42 -9.41 -9.80
C ALA A 462 6.21 -10.93 -9.99
N GLU A 463 7.21 -11.75 -9.74
CA GLU A 463 7.20 -13.20 -9.99
C GLU A 463 6.43 -13.96 -8.90
N GLU A 464 6.42 -13.45 -7.65
CA GLU A 464 5.72 -14.09 -6.56
C GLU A 464 4.21 -14.01 -6.74
N SER A 465 3.52 -15.14 -6.54
CA SER A 465 2.06 -15.19 -6.50
C SER A 465 1.50 -14.36 -5.33
N TYR A 466 0.23 -13.98 -5.41
CA TYR A 466 -0.44 -13.22 -4.36
C TYR A 466 -0.28 -13.86 -2.96
N ARG A 467 -0.46 -15.19 -2.86
CA ARG A 467 -0.31 -15.92 -1.58
C ARG A 467 1.12 -15.89 -1.04
N GLN A 468 2.12 -15.99 -1.93
CA GLN A 468 3.53 -15.89 -1.54
C GLN A 468 3.87 -14.50 -1.02
N ARG A 469 3.39 -13.45 -1.70
CA ARG A 469 3.59 -12.07 -1.25
C ARG A 469 2.96 -11.81 0.10
N ASP A 470 1.76 -12.33 0.33
CA ASP A 470 1.05 -12.18 1.60
C ASP A 470 1.83 -12.85 2.74
N ALA A 471 2.29 -14.09 2.54
CA ALA A 471 3.14 -14.78 3.51
C ALA A 471 4.48 -14.07 3.77
N ILE A 472 5.12 -13.52 2.73
CA ILE A 472 6.35 -12.73 2.88
C ILE A 472 6.08 -11.49 3.73
N MET A 473 4.98 -10.78 3.49
CA MET A 473 4.61 -9.60 4.25
C MET A 473 4.27 -9.90 5.71
N GLU A 474 3.62 -11.02 5.99
CA GLU A 474 3.39 -11.48 7.38
C GLU A 474 4.70 -11.78 8.11
N ASN A 475 5.61 -12.50 7.46
CA ASN A 475 6.93 -12.79 8.01
C ASN A 475 7.77 -11.52 8.24
N PHE A 476 7.63 -10.53 7.37
CA PHE A 476 8.31 -9.24 7.52
C PHE A 476 7.71 -8.42 8.67
N ARG A 477 6.37 -8.36 8.80
CA ARG A 477 5.71 -7.72 9.95
C ARG A 477 6.08 -8.36 11.28
N GLY A 478 6.18 -9.69 11.30
CA GLY A 478 6.57 -10.47 12.48
C GLY A 478 8.07 -10.51 12.76
N ALA A 479 8.91 -9.76 12.01
CA ALA A 479 10.37 -9.76 12.11
C ALA A 479 11.02 -11.15 11.99
N SER A 480 10.34 -12.11 11.36
CA SER A 480 10.94 -13.39 10.95
C SER A 480 11.87 -13.24 9.75
N ILE A 481 11.69 -12.16 9.00
CA ILE A 481 12.51 -11.66 7.91
C ILE A 481 12.95 -10.25 8.29
N ASP A 482 14.27 -9.98 8.22
CA ASP A 482 14.85 -8.69 8.57
C ASP A 482 14.71 -7.67 7.45
N GLY A 483 14.85 -8.11 6.19
CA GLY A 483 14.86 -7.25 5.02
C GLY A 483 14.08 -7.78 3.83
N LEU A 484 13.48 -6.86 3.07
CA LEU A 484 12.88 -7.15 1.77
C LEU A 484 13.74 -6.55 0.65
N VAL A 485 14.11 -7.38 -0.32
CA VAL A 485 14.81 -6.96 -1.53
C VAL A 485 13.77 -6.85 -2.65
N ALA A 486 13.47 -5.62 -3.06
CA ALA A 486 12.33 -5.33 -3.91
C ALA A 486 12.70 -4.58 -5.19
N ILE A 487 11.97 -4.89 -6.27
CA ILE A 487 11.91 -4.09 -7.49
C ILE A 487 10.54 -3.43 -7.49
N ARG A 488 10.39 -2.20 -7.96
CA ARG A 488 9.14 -1.41 -8.18
C ARG A 488 7.82 -1.88 -7.53
N VAL A 489 7.67 -3.17 -7.24
CA VAL A 489 6.41 -3.78 -6.72
C VAL A 489 5.99 -3.16 -5.39
N LEU A 490 6.94 -2.62 -4.62
CA LEU A 490 6.65 -1.88 -3.39
C LEU A 490 6.32 -0.40 -3.64
N ASP A 491 6.48 0.11 -4.86
CA ASP A 491 6.23 1.54 -5.14
C ASP A 491 4.73 1.87 -5.06
N GLU A 492 3.85 0.90 -5.38
CA GLU A 492 2.42 1.11 -5.40
C GLU A 492 1.66 -0.07 -4.77
N GLY A 493 0.82 0.21 -3.80
CA GLY A 493 -0.18 -0.73 -3.32
C GLY A 493 0.15 -1.62 -2.12
N PHE A 494 1.38 -1.67 -1.59
CA PHE A 494 1.67 -2.46 -0.38
C PHE A 494 1.79 -1.60 0.87
N ASP A 495 1.09 -2.00 1.92
CA ASP A 495 1.21 -1.39 3.24
C ASP A 495 2.31 -2.07 4.06
N VAL A 496 3.42 -1.36 4.24
CA VAL A 496 4.56 -1.82 5.06
C VAL A 496 4.75 -0.82 6.21
N PRO A 497 4.00 -0.95 7.29
CA PRO A 497 3.93 0.10 8.32
C PRO A 497 5.16 0.21 9.21
N SER A 498 6.01 -0.80 9.27
CA SER A 498 7.08 -0.89 10.26
C SER A 498 8.49 -0.65 9.72
N CYS A 499 8.64 -0.11 8.50
CA CYS A 499 9.98 0.11 7.94
C CYS A 499 10.78 1.12 8.75
N ARG A 500 11.96 0.72 9.21
CA ARG A 500 12.89 1.57 9.96
C ARG A 500 13.99 2.12 9.07
N GLN A 501 14.39 1.36 8.07
CA GLN A 501 15.51 1.68 7.22
C GLN A 501 15.19 1.36 5.74
N ALA A 502 15.73 2.15 4.83
CA ALA A 502 15.66 1.88 3.39
C ALA A 502 16.98 2.16 2.69
N PHE A 503 17.36 1.27 1.79
CA PHE A 503 18.48 1.42 0.87
C PHE A 503 17.95 1.64 -0.55
N LEU A 504 18.19 2.82 -1.10
CA LEU A 504 17.75 3.19 -2.46
C LEU A 504 18.89 2.93 -3.44
N LEU A 505 19.08 1.66 -3.84
CA LEU A 505 20.08 1.25 -4.84
C LEU A 505 19.63 1.62 -6.26
N ALA A 506 18.31 1.72 -6.50
CA ALA A 506 17.77 2.13 -7.77
C ALA A 506 17.55 3.63 -7.81
N SER A 507 18.25 4.31 -8.70
CA SER A 507 17.99 5.71 -9.03
C SER A 507 16.67 5.81 -9.80
N SER A 508 15.58 6.22 -9.14
CA SER A 508 14.36 6.56 -9.84
C SER A 508 14.46 8.01 -10.31
N ARG A 509 14.33 8.22 -11.64
CA ARG A 509 14.22 9.55 -12.22
C ARG A 509 12.81 10.12 -12.12
N ASN A 510 11.86 9.32 -11.67
CA ASN A 510 10.48 9.72 -11.51
C ASN A 510 10.29 10.25 -10.08
N GLU A 511 10.04 11.56 -10.00
CA GLU A 511 9.80 12.29 -8.75
C GLU A 511 8.73 11.61 -7.89
N ARG A 512 7.63 11.16 -8.49
CA ARG A 512 6.55 10.46 -7.79
C ARG A 512 7.03 9.18 -7.11
N GLN A 513 7.88 8.40 -7.79
CA GLN A 513 8.36 7.13 -7.24
C GLN A 513 9.22 7.34 -5.99
N PHE A 514 10.14 8.30 -5.99
CA PHE A 514 10.96 8.52 -4.82
C PHE A 514 10.17 9.16 -3.67
N ILE A 515 9.20 10.03 -3.94
CA ILE A 515 8.29 10.58 -2.93
C ILE A 515 7.44 9.46 -2.30
N GLN A 516 6.90 8.55 -3.11
CA GLN A 516 6.12 7.41 -2.62
C GLN A 516 6.97 6.45 -1.79
N ARG A 517 8.21 6.14 -2.22
CA ARG A 517 9.16 5.30 -1.46
C ARG A 517 9.47 5.92 -0.11
N ARG A 518 9.82 7.22 -0.08
CA ARG A 518 10.07 7.96 1.15
C ARG A 518 8.86 7.89 2.09
N GLY A 519 7.69 8.23 1.62
CA GLY A 519 6.47 8.22 2.43
C GLY A 519 6.11 6.87 3.06
N ARG A 520 6.55 5.74 2.48
CA ARG A 520 6.36 4.40 3.07
C ARG A 520 7.31 4.15 4.23
N VAL A 521 8.56 4.57 4.06
CA VAL A 521 9.58 4.43 5.11
C VAL A 521 9.26 5.32 6.31
N LEU A 522 8.59 6.45 6.10
CA LEU A 522 8.32 7.43 7.15
C LEU A 522 7.04 7.15 7.97
N ARG A 523 6.27 6.13 7.68
CA ARG A 523 5.10 5.79 8.50
C ARG A 523 5.47 5.54 9.94
N VAL A 524 4.69 6.09 10.85
CA VAL A 524 4.85 5.88 12.30
C VAL A 524 4.51 4.43 12.65
N ALA A 525 5.34 3.82 13.48
CA ALA A 525 5.11 2.48 14.01
C ALA A 525 5.58 2.39 15.48
N PRO A 526 5.02 1.47 16.28
CA PRO A 526 5.46 1.27 17.65
C PRO A 526 6.97 1.00 17.75
N GLY A 527 7.66 1.71 18.63
CA GLY A 527 9.11 1.59 18.83
C GLY A 527 9.98 2.11 17.68
N LYS A 528 9.41 2.98 16.83
CA LYS A 528 10.14 3.67 15.77
C LYS A 528 10.12 5.17 16.01
N ASP A 529 11.25 5.72 16.46
CA ASP A 529 11.39 7.14 16.68
C ASP A 529 11.88 7.87 15.42
N ILE A 530 12.82 7.27 14.69
CA ILE A 530 13.49 7.85 13.52
C ILE A 530 13.59 6.78 12.44
N ALA A 531 13.45 7.19 11.17
CA ALA A 531 13.77 6.36 10.02
C ALA A 531 15.16 6.70 9.47
N THR A 532 15.79 5.76 8.76
CA THR A 532 17.06 6.01 8.06
C THR A 532 16.92 5.68 6.57
N ILE A 533 17.33 6.60 5.72
CA ILE A 533 17.32 6.42 4.26
C ILE A 533 18.75 6.51 3.74
N HIS A 534 19.24 5.42 3.15
CA HIS A 534 20.51 5.36 2.42
C HIS A 534 20.23 5.53 0.93
N ASP A 535 20.77 6.56 0.31
CA ASP A 535 20.58 6.83 -1.12
C ASP A 535 21.91 6.76 -1.87
N PHE A 536 21.94 5.98 -2.95
CA PHE A 536 23.13 5.75 -3.76
C PHE A 536 23.07 6.65 -4.99
N LEU A 537 23.77 7.79 -4.91
CA LEU A 537 23.87 8.76 -6.00
C LEU A 537 24.95 8.33 -7.00
N VAL A 538 24.53 8.18 -8.26
CA VAL A 538 25.45 7.77 -9.33
C VAL A 538 26.06 9.01 -9.98
N VAL A 539 27.39 9.03 -10.04
CA VAL A 539 28.17 10.11 -10.65
C VAL A 539 29.11 9.55 -11.74
N PRO A 540 29.53 10.34 -12.72
CA PRO A 540 30.50 9.88 -13.69
C PRO A 540 31.89 9.70 -13.06
N SER A 541 32.77 8.98 -13.75
CA SER A 541 34.19 8.94 -13.39
C SER A 541 34.83 10.32 -13.52
N SER A 542 35.94 10.58 -12.82
CA SER A 542 36.61 11.87 -12.80
C SER A 542 37.03 12.37 -14.20
N MET A 543 37.28 11.46 -15.14
CA MET A 543 37.65 11.80 -16.53
C MET A 543 36.46 12.31 -17.35
N ASN A 544 35.25 12.05 -16.97
CA ASN A 544 34.03 12.38 -17.68
C ASN A 544 33.29 13.61 -17.11
N ILE A 545 33.91 14.33 -16.17
CA ILE A 545 33.39 15.59 -15.62
C ILE A 545 33.31 16.66 -16.71
N GLY A 546 32.13 17.25 -16.88
CA GLY A 546 31.88 18.33 -17.86
C GLY A 546 31.26 17.87 -19.18
N VAL A 547 31.15 16.56 -19.42
CA VAL A 547 30.40 16.03 -20.57
C VAL A 547 28.89 16.25 -20.34
N ALA A 548 28.19 16.77 -21.35
CA ALA A 548 26.81 17.25 -21.22
C ALA A 548 25.81 16.20 -20.65
N CYS A 549 25.89 14.95 -21.10
CA CYS A 549 25.01 13.90 -20.62
C CYS A 549 25.25 13.56 -19.14
N PHE A 550 26.46 13.69 -18.64
CA PHE A 550 26.82 13.48 -17.25
C PHE A 550 26.48 14.66 -16.35
N LEU A 551 26.56 15.89 -16.86
CA LEU A 551 26.04 17.07 -16.15
C LEU A 551 24.53 16.94 -15.89
N ASP A 552 23.76 16.47 -16.88
CA ASP A 552 22.33 16.20 -16.73
C ASP A 552 22.08 15.06 -15.72
N LEU A 553 22.91 14.00 -15.73
CA LEU A 553 22.86 12.94 -14.76
C LEU A 553 23.05 13.46 -13.33
N VAL A 554 24.18 14.14 -13.07
CA VAL A 554 24.52 14.68 -11.75
C VAL A 554 23.46 15.67 -11.27
N ARG A 555 22.99 16.56 -12.16
CA ARG A 555 21.91 17.50 -11.83
C ARG A 555 20.65 16.77 -11.34
N LYS A 556 20.24 15.70 -12.01
CA LYS A 556 19.05 14.91 -11.64
C LYS A 556 19.22 14.14 -10.33
N GLU A 557 20.40 13.56 -10.11
CA GLU A 557 20.73 12.91 -8.85
C GLU A 557 20.72 13.91 -7.68
N MET A 558 21.30 15.11 -7.91
CA MET A 558 21.31 16.18 -6.92
C MET A 558 19.92 16.76 -6.64
N LEU A 559 19.07 16.91 -7.65
CA LEU A 559 17.69 17.38 -7.46
C LEU A 559 16.94 16.46 -6.50
N ARG A 560 17.04 15.15 -6.69
CA ARG A 560 16.46 14.16 -5.77
C ARG A 560 17.08 14.29 -4.37
N ALA A 561 18.40 14.38 -4.29
CA ALA A 561 19.09 14.44 -3.01
C ALA A 561 18.76 15.73 -2.23
N CYS A 562 18.68 16.88 -2.89
CA CYS A 562 18.27 18.15 -2.29
C CYS A 562 16.82 18.07 -1.75
N GLU A 563 15.90 17.46 -2.50
CA GLU A 563 14.51 17.26 -2.04
C GLU A 563 14.43 16.37 -0.79
N PHE A 564 15.24 15.29 -0.72
CA PHE A 564 15.30 14.46 0.48
C PHE A 564 16.00 15.16 1.65
N ALA A 565 17.04 15.94 1.37
CA ALA A 565 17.79 16.64 2.41
C ALA A 565 16.98 17.71 3.12
N ARG A 566 16.01 18.33 2.44
CA ARG A 566 15.26 19.50 2.88
C ARG A 566 14.63 19.33 4.27
N VAL A 567 14.06 18.19 4.56
CA VAL A 567 13.36 17.88 5.82
C VAL A 567 14.03 16.75 6.63
N ALA A 568 15.25 16.37 6.27
CA ALA A 568 16.01 15.40 7.05
C ALA A 568 16.55 16.04 8.35
N ILE A 569 16.60 15.28 9.43
CA ILE A 569 17.12 15.79 10.72
C ILE A 569 18.60 16.19 10.65
N ASN A 570 19.36 15.59 9.72
CA ASN A 570 20.77 15.90 9.44
C ASN A 570 20.95 16.77 8.18
N ALA A 571 19.95 17.58 7.82
CA ALA A 571 19.97 18.41 6.60
C ALA A 571 21.22 19.29 6.44
N GLN A 572 21.77 19.81 7.55
CA GLN A 572 22.96 20.67 7.51
C GLN A 572 24.23 19.91 7.04
N GLU A 573 24.39 18.68 7.51
CA GLU A 573 25.48 17.79 7.12
C GLU A 573 25.35 17.43 5.63
N VAL A 574 24.18 16.92 5.25
CA VAL A 574 23.89 16.54 3.87
C VAL A 574 24.03 17.69 2.88
N ASN A 575 23.61 18.89 3.26
CA ASN A 575 23.76 20.07 2.40
C ASN A 575 25.21 20.45 2.15
N ARG A 576 26.14 20.24 3.11
CA ARG A 576 27.57 20.43 2.86
C ARG A 576 28.09 19.42 1.85
N ASP A 577 27.76 18.14 2.02
CA ASP A 577 28.18 17.09 1.08
C ASP A 577 27.68 17.37 -0.34
N LEU A 578 26.43 17.88 -0.46
CA LEU A 578 25.85 18.28 -1.75
C LEU A 578 26.52 19.51 -2.34
N GLU A 579 26.96 20.48 -1.54
CA GLU A 579 27.71 21.64 -2.01
C GLU A 579 29.10 21.25 -2.49
N ASP A 580 29.77 20.35 -1.79
CA ASP A 580 31.06 19.80 -2.22
C ASP A 580 30.92 19.03 -3.54
N MET A 581 29.90 18.19 -3.65
CA MET A 581 29.57 17.48 -4.90
C MET A 581 29.24 18.45 -6.05
N ALA A 582 28.47 19.51 -5.79
CA ALA A 582 28.12 20.52 -6.78
C ALA A 582 29.37 21.23 -7.32
N ASN A 583 30.33 21.56 -6.44
CA ASN A 583 31.60 22.18 -6.82
C ASN A 583 32.47 21.22 -7.66
N GLU A 584 32.57 19.96 -7.25
CA GLU A 584 33.33 18.92 -7.95
C GLU A 584 32.81 18.72 -9.38
N TYR A 585 31.48 18.53 -9.53
CA TYR A 585 30.85 18.25 -10.82
C TYR A 585 30.40 19.50 -11.60
N LYS A 586 30.68 20.69 -11.10
CA LYS A 586 30.35 21.99 -11.73
C LYS A 586 28.85 22.17 -12.01
N VAL A 587 28.03 21.77 -11.09
CA VAL A 587 26.56 21.90 -11.14
C VAL A 587 26.12 23.08 -10.26
N ASP A 588 25.20 23.90 -10.76
CA ASP A 588 24.65 25.01 -9.98
C ASP A 588 23.57 24.55 -9.00
N ILE A 589 23.97 24.27 -7.74
CA ILE A 589 23.07 23.83 -6.69
C ILE A 589 22.01 24.88 -6.33
N LYS A 590 22.29 26.18 -6.52
CA LYS A 590 21.32 27.26 -6.24
C LYS A 590 20.12 27.17 -7.18
N LYS A 591 20.38 26.89 -8.46
CA LYS A 591 19.30 26.68 -9.44
C LYS A 591 18.47 25.45 -9.11
N ILE A 592 19.12 24.37 -8.65
CA ILE A 592 18.40 23.14 -8.22
C ILE A 592 17.47 23.44 -7.04
N ARG A 593 17.97 24.16 -6.02
CA ARG A 593 17.15 24.53 -4.85
C ARG A 593 15.99 25.45 -5.23
N GLN A 594 16.23 26.44 -6.11
CA GLN A 594 15.17 27.31 -6.63
C GLN A 594 14.11 26.54 -7.42
N GLU A 595 14.50 25.53 -8.20
CA GLU A 595 13.57 24.67 -8.92
C GLU A 595 12.67 23.88 -7.97
N ILE A 596 13.22 23.33 -6.90
CA ILE A 596 12.46 22.64 -5.86
C ILE A 596 11.50 23.60 -5.13
N GLU A 597 11.96 24.79 -4.81
CA GLU A 597 11.14 25.82 -4.17
C GLU A 597 9.99 26.26 -5.08
N SER A 598 10.24 26.54 -6.35
CA SER A 598 9.19 26.96 -7.28
C SER A 598 8.13 25.86 -7.49
N GLN A 599 8.52 24.60 -7.56
CA GLN A 599 7.58 23.48 -7.64
C GLN A 599 6.69 23.39 -6.40
N ASN A 600 7.22 23.70 -5.23
CA ASN A 600 6.44 23.72 -3.98
C ASN A 600 5.54 24.98 -3.90
N TYR A 601 6.00 26.15 -4.34
CA TYR A 601 5.21 27.39 -4.35
C TYR A 601 3.98 27.32 -5.26
N GLU A 602 4.06 26.70 -6.42
CA GLU A 602 2.90 26.50 -7.30
C GLU A 602 1.81 25.63 -6.65
N HIS A 603 2.17 24.80 -5.67
CA HIS A 603 1.19 24.07 -4.87
C HIS A 603 0.51 24.97 -3.82
N TYR A 604 1.20 25.99 -3.28
CA TYR A 604 0.68 26.87 -2.23
C TYR A 604 -0.11 28.08 -2.74
N GLU A 605 0.22 28.64 -3.92
CA GLU A 605 -0.50 29.80 -4.48
C GLU A 605 -1.95 29.48 -4.89
N ASN A 606 -2.28 28.22 -5.11
CA ASN A 606 -3.67 27.79 -5.35
C ASN A 606 -4.56 27.77 -4.09
N GLU A 607 -4.01 28.00 -2.89
CA GLU A 607 -4.78 28.16 -1.64
C GLU A 607 -5.25 29.60 -1.41
N SER A 608 -4.78 30.58 -2.20
CA SER A 608 -5.03 32.02 -1.94
C SER A 608 -5.99 32.67 -2.96
N ILE A 609 -6.61 31.91 -3.84
CA ILE A 609 -7.63 32.36 -4.78
C ILE A 609 -8.86 31.46 -4.62
#